data_f313479347ddad0ebf4235a09eb2c549
#
_entry.id   f313479347ddad0ebf4235a09eb2c549
#
_cell.length_a   1.000
_cell.length_b   1.000
_cell.length_c   1.000
_cell.angle_alpha   90.00
_cell.angle_beta   90.00
_cell.angle_gamma   90.00
#
_symmetry.space_group_name_H-M   'P 1'
#
loop_
_entity.id
_entity.type
_entity.pdbx_description
1 polymer ?
#
loop_
_entity_poly.entity_id
_entity_poly.type
_entity_poly.pdbx_seq_one_letter_code
_entity_poly.pdbx_strand_id
1 'polypeptide(L)'
;MQAVVVGAGIGGLAATIALEHAGVEPIVLERAPELREAGFGLVLSANAVMALDSLGLRDVVATRGARVTQAEIRNPRGELLTLIDYEAHGWETYGILRSSLQQAMLEAIPFDRLRLNTTCIGANEDGRALLDDTDPVTGEIVVGADGINSAIRRSLFGEEPLRYGGHRAWRAGTRFEDGRIGERFVEVWGVGGGFGFGPAGRGRVYWYCFESVPEGAPAPEQPRGSSSAATAPGSTLFRP
;
A
#
# COMPACT_ATOMS: atom_id res chain seq x y z
N MET A 1 -17.95 1.40 -23.58
CA MET A 1 -17.88 0.23 -22.64
C MET A 1 -17.73 0.78 -21.24
N GLN A 2 -18.57 0.36 -20.31
CA GLN A 2 -18.54 0.81 -18.92
C GLN A 2 -17.95 -0.29 -18.02
N ALA A 3 -17.05 0.08 -17.12
CA ALA A 3 -16.51 -0.82 -16.10
C ALA A 3 -16.84 -0.34 -14.68
N VAL A 4 -17.04 -1.27 -13.75
CA VAL A 4 -17.20 -0.99 -12.34
C VAL A 4 -15.96 -1.49 -11.61
N VAL A 5 -15.25 -0.59 -10.92
CA VAL A 5 -14.06 -0.91 -10.11
C VAL A 5 -14.45 -0.82 -8.64
N VAL A 6 -14.31 -1.90 -7.90
CA VAL A 6 -14.67 -1.94 -6.48
C VAL A 6 -13.42 -1.79 -5.62
N GLY A 7 -13.34 -0.68 -4.91
CA GLY A 7 -12.21 -0.28 -4.05
C GLY A 7 -11.32 0.80 -4.66
N ALA A 8 -11.14 1.92 -3.95
CA ALA A 8 -10.25 3.03 -4.32
C ALA A 8 -8.85 2.94 -3.66
N GLY A 9 -8.37 1.71 -3.41
CA GLY A 9 -6.97 1.44 -3.08
C GLY A 9 -6.05 1.62 -4.29
N ILE A 10 -4.74 1.46 -4.10
CA ILE A 10 -3.74 1.57 -5.17
C ILE A 10 -4.10 0.67 -6.36
N GLY A 11 -4.51 -0.59 -6.11
CA GLY A 11 -4.87 -1.52 -7.18
C GLY A 11 -6.10 -1.07 -7.97
N GLY A 12 -7.15 -0.57 -7.29
CA GLY A 12 -8.36 -0.09 -7.95
C GLY A 12 -8.13 1.19 -8.75
N LEU A 13 -7.38 2.14 -8.19
CA LEU A 13 -7.02 3.37 -8.90
C LEU A 13 -6.12 3.10 -10.11
N ALA A 14 -5.16 2.17 -9.99
CA ALA A 14 -4.33 1.76 -11.11
C ALA A 14 -5.17 1.11 -12.23
N ALA A 15 -6.10 0.22 -11.86
CA ALA A 15 -7.03 -0.38 -12.81
C ALA A 15 -7.92 0.68 -13.49
N THR A 16 -8.39 1.66 -12.74
CA THR A 16 -9.19 2.78 -13.26
C THR A 16 -8.43 3.58 -14.32
N ILE A 17 -7.19 4.00 -14.02
CA ILE A 17 -6.36 4.74 -14.98
C ILE A 17 -6.09 3.90 -16.23
N ALA A 18 -5.76 2.61 -16.06
CA ALA A 18 -5.52 1.71 -17.19
C ALA A 18 -6.76 1.53 -18.07
N LEU A 19 -7.94 1.41 -17.48
CA LEU A 19 -9.20 1.31 -18.20
C LEU A 19 -9.51 2.59 -18.99
N GLU A 20 -9.30 3.76 -18.41
CA GLU A 20 -9.46 5.04 -19.12
C GLU A 20 -8.50 5.17 -20.29
N HIS A 21 -7.23 4.78 -20.16
CA HIS A 21 -6.27 4.73 -21.26
C HIS A 21 -6.71 3.78 -22.37
N ALA A 22 -7.45 2.74 -22.05
CA ALA A 22 -8.03 1.79 -23.01
C ALA A 22 -9.37 2.26 -23.63
N GLY A 23 -9.84 3.46 -23.28
CA GLY A 23 -11.11 4.01 -23.78
C GLY A 23 -12.34 3.40 -23.12
N VAL A 24 -12.19 2.76 -21.97
CA VAL A 24 -13.28 2.25 -21.14
C VAL A 24 -13.67 3.31 -20.11
N GLU A 25 -14.94 3.44 -19.81
CA GLU A 25 -15.46 4.39 -18.81
C GLU A 25 -15.62 3.71 -17.45
N PRO A 26 -14.65 3.82 -16.52
CA PRO A 26 -14.74 3.21 -15.20
C PRO A 26 -15.57 4.05 -14.24
N ILE A 27 -16.29 3.37 -13.34
CA ILE A 27 -16.87 3.93 -12.12
C ILE A 27 -16.22 3.23 -10.94
N VAL A 28 -15.65 3.99 -10.01
CA VAL A 28 -14.99 3.47 -8.81
C VAL A 28 -15.95 3.54 -7.63
N LEU A 29 -16.18 2.42 -6.96
CA LEU A 29 -16.99 2.33 -5.75
C LEU A 29 -16.07 2.15 -4.54
N GLU A 30 -16.16 3.05 -3.57
CA GLU A 30 -15.37 3.00 -2.34
C GLU A 30 -16.28 3.11 -1.11
N ARG A 31 -16.15 2.15 -0.19
CA ARG A 31 -16.96 2.08 1.02
C ARG A 31 -16.67 3.20 2.03
N ALA A 32 -15.45 3.72 2.04
CA ALA A 32 -15.06 4.77 2.95
C ALA A 32 -15.75 6.10 2.58
N PRO A 33 -16.23 6.87 3.55
CA PRO A 33 -16.80 8.19 3.28
C PRO A 33 -15.75 9.21 2.86
N GLU A 34 -14.49 8.93 3.17
CA GLU A 34 -13.32 9.70 2.77
C GLU A 34 -12.12 8.77 2.58
N LEU A 35 -11.21 9.14 1.70
CA LEU A 35 -9.97 8.40 1.51
C LEU A 35 -8.97 8.81 2.59
N ARG A 36 -8.80 7.94 3.58
CA ARG A 36 -7.91 8.20 4.72
C ARG A 36 -6.46 8.00 4.35
N GLU A 37 -5.63 8.90 4.79
CA GLU A 37 -4.18 8.77 4.67
C GLU A 37 -3.67 7.58 5.50
N ALA A 38 -3.16 6.56 4.82
CA ALA A 38 -2.37 5.52 5.49
C ALA A 38 -0.96 6.07 5.75
N GLY A 39 -0.61 6.29 7.01
CA GLY A 39 0.63 6.94 7.44
C GLY A 39 1.91 6.11 7.28
N PHE A 40 1.92 5.08 6.42
CA PHE A 40 3.09 4.26 6.16
C PHE A 40 3.57 4.37 4.70
N GLY A 41 4.81 3.94 4.46
CA GLY A 41 5.44 3.98 3.15
C GLY A 41 5.40 2.65 2.41
N LEU A 42 5.83 2.75 1.16
CA LEU A 42 6.04 1.62 0.24
C LEU A 42 7.42 1.77 -0.38
N VAL A 43 8.03 0.65 -0.71
CA VAL A 43 9.16 0.60 -1.65
C VAL A 43 8.61 0.14 -3.00
N LEU A 44 8.74 0.99 -3.99
CA LEU A 44 8.38 0.72 -5.39
C LEU A 44 9.61 0.20 -6.10
N SER A 45 9.67 -1.11 -6.30
CA SER A 45 10.75 -1.75 -7.08
C SER A 45 10.60 -1.44 -8.56
N ALA A 46 11.61 -1.72 -9.36
CA ALA A 46 11.67 -1.40 -10.79
C ALA A 46 10.43 -1.85 -11.58
N ASN A 47 9.90 -3.04 -11.31
CA ASN A 47 8.67 -3.53 -11.94
C ASN A 47 7.43 -2.68 -11.61
N ALA A 48 7.33 -2.18 -10.36
CA ALA A 48 6.25 -1.29 -9.96
C ALA A 48 6.42 0.10 -10.60
N VAL A 49 7.65 0.61 -10.69
CA VAL A 49 7.95 1.88 -11.37
C VAL A 49 7.60 1.79 -12.85
N MET A 50 7.96 0.70 -13.54
CA MET A 50 7.59 0.45 -14.94
C MET A 50 6.07 0.39 -15.13
N ALA A 51 5.35 -0.29 -14.23
CA ALA A 51 3.89 -0.34 -14.28
C ALA A 51 3.26 1.06 -14.08
N LEU A 52 3.78 1.85 -13.16
CA LEU A 52 3.34 3.22 -12.92
C LEU A 52 3.71 4.15 -14.07
N ASP A 53 4.83 3.93 -14.74
CA ASP A 53 5.23 4.64 -15.96
C ASP A 53 4.22 4.41 -17.09
N SER A 54 3.77 3.17 -17.30
CA SER A 54 2.72 2.85 -18.30
C SER A 54 1.37 3.53 -17.99
N LEU A 55 1.15 3.95 -16.74
CA LEU A 55 0.00 4.74 -16.31
C LEU A 55 0.25 6.25 -16.32
N GLY A 56 1.40 6.73 -16.82
CA GLY A 56 1.77 8.14 -16.85
C GLY A 56 2.15 8.73 -15.48
N LEU A 57 2.47 7.89 -14.49
CA LEU A 57 2.72 8.30 -13.10
C LEU A 57 4.21 8.33 -12.71
N ARG A 58 5.14 8.10 -13.66
CA ARG A 58 6.58 8.06 -13.35
C ARG A 58 7.08 9.36 -12.72
N ASP A 59 6.78 10.50 -13.33
CA ASP A 59 7.26 11.82 -12.85
C ASP A 59 6.70 12.14 -11.46
N VAL A 60 5.47 11.72 -11.20
CA VAL A 60 4.83 11.89 -9.89
C VAL A 60 5.54 11.04 -8.84
N VAL A 61 5.90 9.80 -9.17
CA VAL A 61 6.67 8.92 -8.26
C VAL A 61 8.04 9.53 -7.98
N ALA A 62 8.74 10.02 -9.00
CA ALA A 62 10.05 10.64 -8.86
C ALA A 62 10.02 11.93 -8.01
N THR A 63 8.95 12.73 -8.11
CA THR A 63 8.82 14.00 -7.38
C THR A 63 8.25 13.86 -5.97
N ARG A 64 7.37 12.89 -5.73
CA ARG A 64 6.74 12.67 -4.41
C ARG A 64 7.47 11.63 -3.58
N GLY A 65 8.20 10.72 -4.20
CA GLY A 65 9.03 9.70 -3.56
C GLY A 65 10.44 10.20 -3.27
N ALA A 66 11.26 9.28 -2.83
CA ALA A 66 12.70 9.43 -2.71
C ALA A 66 13.38 8.26 -3.41
N ARG A 67 14.41 8.53 -4.18
CA ARG A 67 15.18 7.49 -4.85
C ARG A 67 15.82 6.57 -3.82
N VAL A 68 15.84 5.28 -4.12
CA VAL A 68 16.56 4.26 -3.36
C VAL A 68 17.54 3.59 -4.31
N THR A 69 18.82 3.83 -4.07
CA THR A 69 19.90 3.29 -4.92
C THR A 69 20.43 1.96 -4.42
N GLN A 70 20.28 1.70 -3.12
CA GLN A 70 20.80 0.49 -2.49
C GLN A 70 19.85 -0.04 -1.42
N ALA A 71 19.81 -1.38 -1.28
CA ALA A 71 19.23 -2.03 -0.12
C ALA A 71 20.30 -2.85 0.62
N GLU A 72 20.36 -2.64 1.93
CA GLU A 72 21.27 -3.35 2.82
C GLU A 72 20.47 -4.29 3.74
N ILE A 73 20.86 -5.53 3.83
CA ILE A 73 20.38 -6.47 4.84
C ILE A 73 21.50 -6.68 5.84
N ARG A 74 21.22 -6.42 7.11
CA ARG A 74 22.17 -6.53 8.21
C ARG A 74 21.67 -7.47 9.29
N ASN A 75 22.58 -8.05 10.05
CA ASN A 75 22.22 -8.77 11.27
C ASN A 75 22.05 -7.79 12.45
N PRO A 76 21.56 -8.25 13.65
CA PRO A 76 21.38 -7.38 14.80
C PRO A 76 22.67 -6.76 15.37
N ARG A 77 23.84 -7.27 14.98
CA ARG A 77 25.15 -6.67 15.32
C ARG A 77 25.57 -5.57 14.36
N GLY A 78 24.76 -5.30 13.33
CA GLY A 78 25.05 -4.30 12.31
C GLY A 78 25.98 -4.81 11.18
N GLU A 79 26.35 -6.10 11.19
CA GLU A 79 27.18 -6.68 10.13
C GLU A 79 26.36 -6.82 8.84
N LEU A 80 26.94 -6.42 7.72
CA LEU A 80 26.30 -6.51 6.41
C LEU A 80 26.21 -7.97 5.97
N LEU A 81 25.00 -8.44 5.70
CA LEU A 81 24.73 -9.77 5.16
C LEU A 81 24.59 -9.75 3.64
N THR A 82 23.91 -8.72 3.12
CA THR A 82 23.66 -8.57 1.69
C THR A 82 23.56 -7.10 1.33
N LEU A 83 24.11 -6.75 0.19
CA LEU A 83 23.95 -5.46 -0.47
C LEU A 83 23.33 -5.71 -1.85
N ILE A 84 22.23 -5.02 -2.13
CA ILE A 84 21.63 -4.96 -3.46
C ILE A 84 21.85 -3.55 -3.98
N ASP A 85 22.62 -3.42 -5.04
CA ASP A 85 22.90 -2.15 -5.70
C ASP A 85 21.93 -1.99 -6.88
N TYR A 86 20.85 -1.28 -6.66
CA TYR A 86 19.81 -1.04 -7.68
C TYR A 86 20.34 -0.18 -8.83
N GLU A 87 21.23 0.76 -8.52
CA GLU A 87 21.80 1.66 -9.53
C GLU A 87 22.74 0.91 -10.49
N ALA A 88 23.58 0.04 -9.97
CA ALA A 88 24.47 -0.80 -10.79
C ALA A 88 23.70 -1.75 -11.73
N HIS A 89 22.47 -2.13 -11.35
CA HIS A 89 21.58 -2.94 -12.19
C HIS A 89 20.66 -2.10 -13.11
N GLY A 90 20.72 -0.77 -13.04
CA GLY A 90 19.81 0.09 -13.79
C GLY A 90 18.35 0.01 -13.31
N TRP A 91 18.11 -0.44 -12.07
CA TRP A 91 16.78 -0.58 -11.49
C TRP A 91 16.34 0.68 -10.78
N GLU A 92 15.36 1.35 -11.34
CA GLU A 92 14.75 2.48 -10.65
C GLU A 92 13.89 1.98 -9.49
N THR A 93 14.21 2.46 -8.30
CA THR A 93 13.51 2.10 -7.07
C THR A 93 13.24 3.37 -6.26
N TYR A 94 12.03 3.48 -5.70
CA TYR A 94 11.64 4.64 -4.90
C TYR A 94 10.96 4.22 -3.61
N GLY A 95 11.28 4.91 -2.53
CA GLY A 95 10.45 4.91 -1.33
C GLY A 95 9.43 6.05 -1.39
N ILE A 96 8.17 5.77 -1.12
CA ILE A 96 7.08 6.74 -1.18
C ILE A 96 6.06 6.48 -0.07
N LEU A 97 5.44 7.53 0.47
CA LEU A 97 4.28 7.33 1.33
C LEU A 97 3.10 6.78 0.53
N ARG A 98 2.42 5.79 1.07
CA ARG A 98 1.25 5.18 0.43
C ARG A 98 0.16 6.22 0.12
N SER A 99 -0.08 7.16 1.04
CA SER A 99 -0.99 8.27 0.84
C SER A 99 -0.59 9.17 -0.32
N SER A 100 0.71 9.48 -0.48
CA SER A 100 1.20 10.31 -1.57
C SER A 100 1.01 9.64 -2.94
N LEU A 101 1.21 8.33 -3.02
CA LEU A 101 0.94 7.56 -4.24
C LEU A 101 -0.56 7.50 -4.54
N GLN A 102 -1.39 7.19 -3.54
CA GLN A 102 -2.84 7.14 -3.71
C GLN A 102 -3.41 8.49 -4.16
N GLN A 103 -2.95 9.58 -3.55
CA GLN A 103 -3.36 10.93 -3.94
C GLN A 103 -2.95 11.25 -5.38
N ALA A 104 -1.75 10.88 -5.80
CA ALA A 104 -1.30 11.04 -7.19
C ALA A 104 -2.20 10.32 -8.19
N MET A 105 -2.60 9.09 -7.86
CA MET A 105 -3.52 8.32 -8.70
C MET A 105 -4.92 8.93 -8.74
N LEU A 106 -5.41 9.49 -7.62
CA LEU A 106 -6.68 10.19 -7.57
C LEU A 106 -6.69 11.46 -8.42
N GLU A 107 -5.60 12.19 -8.44
CA GLU A 107 -5.43 13.38 -9.29
C GLU A 107 -5.38 13.03 -10.78
N ALA A 108 -5.06 11.78 -11.12
CA ALA A 108 -5.00 11.29 -12.49
C ALA A 108 -6.34 10.79 -13.05
N ILE A 109 -7.38 10.67 -12.22
CA ILE A 109 -8.72 10.25 -12.65
C ILE A 109 -9.72 11.40 -12.55
N PRO A 110 -10.75 11.48 -13.42
CA PRO A 110 -11.83 12.45 -13.28
C PRO A 110 -12.59 12.26 -11.97
N PHE A 111 -12.92 13.37 -11.29
CA PHE A 111 -13.56 13.34 -9.97
C PHE A 111 -14.94 12.65 -9.98
N ASP A 112 -15.68 12.76 -11.06
CA ASP A 112 -17.01 12.14 -11.25
C ASP A 112 -16.99 10.62 -11.39
N ARG A 113 -15.79 10.04 -11.55
CA ARG A 113 -15.61 8.58 -11.59
C ARG A 113 -15.65 7.92 -10.21
N LEU A 114 -15.44 8.68 -9.14
CA LEU A 114 -15.35 8.13 -7.77
C LEU A 114 -16.65 8.33 -6.98
N ARG A 115 -17.21 7.20 -6.51
CA ARG A 115 -18.35 7.17 -5.58
C ARG A 115 -17.88 6.70 -4.22
N LEU A 116 -17.74 7.62 -3.29
CA LEU A 116 -17.45 7.33 -1.89
C LEU A 116 -18.72 6.88 -1.13
N ASN A 117 -18.53 6.37 0.08
CA ASN A 117 -19.62 5.88 0.93
C ASN A 117 -20.52 4.85 0.22
N THR A 118 -19.91 4.01 -0.64
CA THR A 118 -20.63 3.02 -1.44
C THR A 118 -20.06 1.63 -1.16
N THR A 119 -20.80 0.86 -0.37
CA THR A 119 -20.38 -0.49 0.04
C THR A 119 -20.85 -1.52 -0.97
N CYS A 120 -19.90 -2.16 -1.64
CA CYS A 120 -20.17 -3.31 -2.50
C CYS A 120 -20.08 -4.59 -1.67
N ILE A 121 -21.13 -5.41 -1.76
CA ILE A 121 -21.27 -6.67 -1.01
C ILE A 121 -21.00 -7.91 -1.87
N GLY A 122 -20.85 -7.76 -3.19
CA GLY A 122 -20.56 -8.84 -4.10
C GLY A 122 -20.72 -8.43 -5.57
N ALA A 123 -20.56 -9.39 -6.45
CA ALA A 123 -20.87 -9.25 -7.88
C ALA A 123 -21.52 -10.53 -8.41
N ASN A 124 -22.19 -10.43 -9.55
CA ASN A 124 -22.70 -11.57 -10.28
C ASN A 124 -22.09 -11.66 -11.68
N GLU A 125 -22.36 -12.77 -12.37
CA GLU A 125 -21.85 -13.05 -13.71
C GLU A 125 -22.43 -12.13 -14.80
N ASP A 126 -23.53 -11.42 -14.50
CA ASP A 126 -24.16 -10.45 -15.41
C ASP A 126 -23.45 -9.07 -15.42
N GLY A 127 -22.32 -8.92 -14.76
CA GLY A 127 -21.58 -7.65 -14.68
C GLY A 127 -22.18 -6.64 -13.70
N ARG A 128 -22.89 -7.09 -12.66
CA ARG A 128 -23.49 -6.23 -11.64
C ARG A 128 -22.69 -6.26 -10.36
N ALA A 129 -22.26 -5.09 -9.90
CA ALA A 129 -21.76 -4.90 -8.55
C ALA A 129 -22.96 -4.70 -7.61
N LEU A 130 -23.13 -5.59 -6.66
CA LEU A 130 -24.24 -5.60 -5.69
C LEU A 130 -23.90 -4.69 -4.53
N LEU A 131 -24.80 -3.77 -4.22
CA LEU A 131 -24.60 -2.79 -3.15
C LEU A 131 -25.44 -3.13 -1.92
N ASP A 132 -25.03 -2.64 -0.74
CA ASP A 132 -25.69 -2.97 0.53
C ASP A 132 -27.11 -2.34 0.62
N ASP A 133 -27.23 -1.06 0.30
CA ASP A 133 -28.47 -0.28 0.56
C ASP A 133 -29.15 0.30 -0.69
N THR A 134 -28.65 -0.04 -1.91
CA THR A 134 -29.14 0.59 -3.14
C THR A 134 -29.16 -0.43 -4.32
N ASP A 135 -29.75 0.01 -5.44
CA ASP A 135 -29.73 -0.79 -6.67
C ASP A 135 -28.31 -1.07 -7.14
N PRO A 136 -28.07 -2.26 -7.73
CA PRO A 136 -26.79 -2.65 -8.27
C PRO A 136 -26.26 -1.66 -9.31
N VAL A 137 -24.95 -1.47 -9.34
CA VAL A 137 -24.28 -0.74 -10.43
C VAL A 137 -23.87 -1.76 -11.50
N THR A 138 -24.30 -1.53 -12.72
CA THR A 138 -24.06 -2.42 -13.86
C THR A 138 -22.92 -1.89 -14.71
N GLY A 139 -22.02 -2.78 -15.12
CA GLY A 139 -20.98 -2.54 -16.10
C GLY A 139 -20.79 -3.78 -16.98
N GLU A 140 -20.13 -3.65 -18.09
CA GLU A 140 -19.73 -4.78 -18.94
C GLU A 140 -18.58 -5.56 -18.31
N ILE A 141 -17.84 -4.91 -17.36
CA ILE A 141 -16.76 -5.49 -16.59
C ILE A 141 -16.89 -5.06 -15.14
N VAL A 142 -16.71 -5.99 -14.19
CA VAL A 142 -16.52 -5.68 -12.75
C VAL A 142 -15.11 -6.07 -12.34
N VAL A 143 -14.36 -5.11 -11.79
CA VAL A 143 -13.01 -5.31 -11.28
C VAL A 143 -13.05 -5.31 -9.76
N GLY A 144 -12.79 -6.45 -9.13
CA GLY A 144 -12.67 -6.57 -7.67
C GLY A 144 -11.29 -6.12 -7.19
N ALA A 145 -11.20 -4.93 -6.63
CA ALA A 145 -9.99 -4.36 -6.03
C ALA A 145 -10.20 -3.98 -4.54
N ASP A 146 -11.14 -4.65 -3.89
CA ASP A 146 -11.66 -4.41 -2.54
C ASP A 146 -10.82 -5.06 -1.41
N GLY A 147 -9.60 -5.50 -1.75
CA GLY A 147 -8.55 -5.88 -0.81
C GLY A 147 -8.65 -7.30 -0.27
N ILE A 148 -7.95 -7.55 0.84
CA ILE A 148 -7.78 -8.90 1.39
C ILE A 148 -9.10 -9.53 1.83
N ASN A 149 -10.07 -8.73 2.29
CA ASN A 149 -11.41 -9.16 2.69
C ASN A 149 -12.44 -8.99 1.56
N SER A 150 -12.02 -9.20 0.32
CA SER A 150 -12.81 -8.97 -0.88
C SER A 150 -14.20 -9.63 -0.83
N ALA A 151 -15.25 -8.82 -0.93
CA ALA A 151 -16.62 -9.28 -1.09
C ALA A 151 -16.86 -9.82 -2.50
N ILE A 152 -16.22 -9.23 -3.50
CA ILE A 152 -16.27 -9.71 -4.90
C ILE A 152 -15.72 -11.13 -4.99
N ARG A 153 -14.54 -11.39 -4.39
CA ARG A 153 -13.95 -12.73 -4.39
C ARG A 153 -14.89 -13.75 -3.73
N ARG A 154 -15.46 -13.41 -2.57
CA ARG A 154 -16.38 -14.30 -1.86
C ARG A 154 -17.63 -14.60 -2.65
N SER A 155 -18.22 -13.62 -3.32
CA SER A 155 -19.46 -13.84 -4.08
C SER A 155 -19.25 -14.71 -5.32
N LEU A 156 -18.06 -14.64 -5.95
CA LEU A 156 -17.77 -15.38 -7.19
C LEU A 156 -17.17 -16.77 -6.93
N PHE A 157 -16.36 -16.92 -5.89
CA PHE A 157 -15.56 -18.13 -5.65
C PHE A 157 -15.85 -18.82 -4.32
N GLY A 158 -16.78 -18.29 -3.53
CA GLY A 158 -17.08 -18.79 -2.19
C GLY A 158 -16.12 -18.28 -1.10
N GLU A 159 -16.37 -18.70 0.11
CA GLU A 159 -15.54 -18.33 1.25
C GLU A 159 -14.29 -19.19 1.33
N GLU A 160 -13.13 -18.51 1.28
CA GLU A 160 -11.84 -19.12 1.60
C GLU A 160 -11.25 -18.43 2.85
N PRO A 161 -10.87 -19.19 3.89
CA PRO A 161 -10.27 -18.61 5.07
C PRO A 161 -8.91 -17.98 4.73
N LEU A 162 -8.65 -16.83 5.32
CA LEU A 162 -7.33 -16.22 5.22
C LEU A 162 -6.30 -17.09 5.92
N ARG A 163 -5.17 -17.35 5.25
CA ARG A 163 -4.04 -18.05 5.85
C ARG A 163 -3.18 -17.07 6.65
N TYR A 164 -3.06 -17.32 7.94
CA TYR A 164 -2.16 -16.55 8.78
C TYR A 164 -0.70 -16.76 8.38
N GLY A 165 0.06 -15.66 8.21
CA GLY A 165 1.44 -15.69 7.75
C GLY A 165 2.49 -15.90 8.85
N GLY A 166 2.07 -16.07 10.13
CA GLY A 166 2.99 -16.28 11.24
C GLY A 166 3.64 -15.01 11.80
N HIS A 167 3.22 -13.83 11.35
CA HIS A 167 3.87 -12.57 11.72
C HIS A 167 2.87 -11.48 12.09
N ARG A 168 3.29 -10.63 13.02
CA ARG A 168 2.68 -9.33 13.32
C ARG A 168 3.62 -8.24 12.84
N ALA A 169 3.10 -7.18 12.23
CA ALA A 169 3.91 -6.09 11.73
C ALA A 169 3.34 -4.72 12.13
N TRP A 170 4.25 -3.78 12.37
CA TRP A 170 3.97 -2.36 12.58
C TRP A 170 4.66 -1.56 11.48
N ARG A 171 4.00 -0.51 11.00
CA ARG A 171 4.50 0.32 9.92
C ARG A 171 4.15 1.78 10.19
N ALA A 172 5.09 2.68 9.92
CA ALA A 172 4.83 4.11 10.03
C ALA A 172 5.72 4.93 9.09
N GLY A 173 5.28 6.17 8.82
CA GLY A 173 6.09 7.22 8.21
C GLY A 173 6.40 8.29 9.26
N THR A 174 7.66 8.62 9.43
CA THR A 174 8.12 9.60 10.42
C THR A 174 8.88 10.73 9.72
N ARG A 175 8.75 11.98 10.19
CA ARG A 175 9.64 13.05 9.75
C ARG A 175 11.05 12.77 10.25
N PHE A 176 11.99 12.80 9.33
CA PHE A 176 13.41 12.60 9.63
C PHE A 176 14.24 13.26 8.53
N GLU A 177 14.79 14.40 8.85
CA GLU A 177 15.52 15.25 7.90
C GLU A 177 17.05 15.12 8.04
N ASP A 178 17.51 14.16 8.83
CA ASP A 178 18.92 13.85 8.99
C ASP A 178 19.42 13.09 7.76
N GLY A 179 20.30 13.69 6.97
CA GLY A 179 20.82 13.11 5.72
C GLY A 179 21.56 11.78 5.83
N ARG A 180 21.71 11.23 7.06
CA ARG A 180 22.39 9.94 7.29
C ARG A 180 21.72 8.74 6.65
N ILE A 181 20.42 8.79 6.38
CA ILE A 181 19.71 7.69 5.68
C ILE A 181 20.11 7.67 4.20
N GLY A 182 20.25 8.84 3.58
CA GLY A 182 20.58 8.96 2.15
C GLY A 182 19.55 8.23 1.28
N GLU A 183 20.03 7.60 0.24
CA GLU A 183 19.24 6.84 -0.74
C GLU A 183 19.27 5.32 -0.46
N ARG A 184 19.39 4.92 0.80
CA ARG A 184 19.49 3.51 1.19
C ARG A 184 18.23 3.04 1.90
N PHE A 185 17.83 1.82 1.58
CA PHE A 185 16.87 1.06 2.36
C PHE A 185 17.63 0.03 3.20
N VAL A 186 17.41 0.02 4.50
CA VAL A 186 18.14 -0.86 5.41
C VAL A 186 17.16 -1.79 6.11
N GLU A 187 17.48 -3.08 6.12
CA GLU A 187 16.77 -4.08 6.90
C GLU A 187 17.72 -4.72 7.91
N VAL A 188 17.24 -4.95 9.11
CA VAL A 188 17.91 -5.73 10.14
C VAL A 188 17.11 -6.99 10.38
N TRP A 189 17.70 -8.14 10.10
CA TRP A 189 17.08 -9.45 10.26
C TRP A 189 17.58 -10.12 11.53
N GLY A 190 16.68 -10.31 12.49
CA GLY A 190 16.91 -11.03 13.73
C GLY A 190 16.16 -12.35 13.79
N VAL A 191 16.47 -13.15 14.80
CA VAL A 191 15.72 -14.38 15.08
C VAL A 191 14.30 -14.00 15.55
N GLY A 192 13.28 -14.44 14.82
CA GLY A 192 11.88 -14.21 15.17
C GLY A 192 11.36 -12.81 14.87
N GLY A 193 12.13 -11.95 14.21
CA GLY A 193 11.66 -10.61 13.83
C GLY A 193 12.66 -9.81 13.06
N GLY A 194 12.25 -8.62 12.61
CA GLY A 194 13.10 -7.71 11.86
C GLY A 194 12.60 -6.28 11.90
N PHE A 195 13.47 -5.40 11.44
CA PHE A 195 13.20 -3.96 11.33
C PHE A 195 13.74 -3.45 9.99
N GLY A 196 12.95 -2.67 9.29
CA GLY A 196 13.36 -2.06 8.03
C GLY A 196 13.04 -0.57 8.00
N PHE A 197 13.87 0.23 7.35
CA PHE A 197 13.64 1.65 7.17
C PHE A 197 14.33 2.18 5.92
N GLY A 198 13.79 3.25 5.36
CA GLY A 198 14.37 3.95 4.24
C GLY A 198 13.64 5.24 3.93
N PRO A 199 14.15 6.03 2.98
CA PRO A 199 13.54 7.30 2.61
C PRO A 199 12.16 7.09 1.97
N ALA A 200 11.22 8.01 2.21
CA ALA A 200 9.85 7.95 1.68
C ALA A 200 9.40 9.29 1.06
N GLY A 201 10.34 10.13 0.68
CA GLY A 201 10.09 11.44 0.09
C GLY A 201 9.75 12.53 1.11
N ARG A 202 9.93 13.79 0.72
CA ARG A 202 9.53 14.98 1.49
C ARG A 202 10.04 15.02 2.94
N GLY A 203 11.32 14.63 3.17
CA GLY A 203 11.91 14.61 4.52
C GLY A 203 11.27 13.57 5.45
N ARG A 204 10.71 12.51 4.89
CA ARG A 204 10.13 11.42 5.66
C ARG A 204 10.89 10.13 5.46
N VAL A 205 10.85 9.31 6.50
CA VAL A 205 11.34 7.94 6.53
C VAL A 205 10.16 7.02 6.75
N TYR A 206 10.07 6.01 5.93
CA TYR A 206 9.24 4.84 6.17
C TYR A 206 10.01 3.83 6.99
N TRP A 207 9.37 3.26 7.99
CA TRP A 207 9.91 2.14 8.74
C TRP A 207 8.84 1.10 9.01
N TYR A 208 9.29 -0.11 9.21
CA TYR A 208 8.46 -1.21 9.68
C TYR A 208 9.26 -2.11 10.62
N CYS A 209 8.55 -2.80 11.48
CA CYS A 209 9.08 -3.95 12.19
C CYS A 209 8.06 -5.09 12.15
N PHE A 210 8.56 -6.27 12.31
CA PHE A 210 7.73 -7.46 12.42
C PHE A 210 8.29 -8.41 13.46
N GLU A 211 7.40 -9.21 14.04
CA GLU A 211 7.74 -10.29 14.95
C GLU A 211 6.97 -11.56 14.58
N SER A 212 7.60 -12.71 14.76
CA SER A 212 6.94 -14.00 14.61
C SER A 212 6.13 -14.29 15.85
N VAL A 213 4.82 -14.44 15.68
CA VAL A 213 3.88 -14.72 16.80
C VAL A 213 2.85 -15.75 16.35
N PRO A 214 2.32 -16.56 17.29
CA PRO A 214 1.18 -17.42 17.01
C PRO A 214 -0.05 -16.62 16.58
N GLU A 215 -0.94 -17.25 15.82
CA GLU A 215 -2.24 -16.68 15.50
C GLU A 215 -3.03 -16.40 16.79
N GLY A 216 -3.71 -15.24 16.84
CA GLY A 216 -4.47 -14.83 18.01
C GLY A 216 -3.64 -14.32 19.20
N ALA A 217 -2.31 -14.23 19.06
CA ALA A 217 -1.48 -13.65 20.12
C ALA A 217 -1.97 -12.23 20.49
N PRO A 218 -2.08 -11.89 21.80
CA PRO A 218 -2.55 -10.57 22.22
C PRO A 218 -1.64 -9.46 21.68
N ALA A 219 -2.22 -8.30 21.37
CA ALA A 219 -1.43 -7.14 21.06
C ALA A 219 -0.58 -6.73 22.27
N PRO A 220 0.69 -6.30 22.08
CA PRO A 220 1.47 -5.78 23.20
C PRO A 220 0.78 -4.57 23.82
N GLU A 221 0.85 -4.43 25.12
CA GLU A 221 0.32 -3.28 25.82
C GLU A 221 1.03 -2.00 25.31
N GLN A 222 0.25 -0.97 25.01
CA GLN A 222 0.82 0.31 24.63
C GLN A 222 1.63 0.86 25.82
N PRO A 223 2.85 1.36 25.62
CA PRO A 223 3.57 2.05 26.69
C PRO A 223 2.74 3.26 27.13
N ARG A 224 2.38 3.31 28.41
CA ARG A 224 1.69 4.46 29.00
C ARG A 224 2.62 5.66 28.94
N GLY A 225 2.33 6.63 28.07
CA GLY A 225 3.07 7.91 28.05
C GLY A 225 3.42 8.55 26.72
N SER A 226 2.97 8.04 25.56
CA SER A 226 3.16 8.77 24.31
C SER A 226 1.92 9.59 23.99
N SER A 227 1.96 10.89 24.25
CA SER A 227 0.95 11.83 23.79
C SER A 227 1.01 11.94 22.25
N SER A 228 -0.15 11.76 21.66
CA SER A 228 -0.60 12.25 20.36
C SER A 228 0.44 12.37 19.23
N ALA A 229 0.54 11.41 18.35
CA ALA A 229 0.60 11.54 16.89
C ALA A 229 1.01 10.23 16.19
N ALA A 230 0.38 9.12 16.48
CA ALA A 230 0.37 7.96 15.57
C ALA A 230 -0.66 6.97 16.09
N THR A 231 -1.85 7.02 15.52
CA THR A 231 -2.83 5.97 15.72
C THR A 231 -2.46 4.80 14.81
N ALA A 232 -1.50 4.00 15.28
CA ALA A 232 -1.28 2.65 14.79
C ALA A 232 -1.20 1.74 16.02
N PRO A 233 -1.94 0.63 16.07
CA PRO A 233 -1.84 -0.29 17.20
C PRO A 233 -0.46 -0.94 17.20
N GLY A 234 0.28 -0.71 18.25
CA GLY A 234 1.46 -1.48 18.63
C GLY A 234 2.81 -0.96 18.14
N SER A 235 3.40 0.00 18.85
CA SER A 235 4.84 0.27 18.78
C SER A 235 5.50 -0.23 20.05
N THR A 236 6.26 -1.28 20.00
CA THR A 236 7.21 -1.63 21.05
C THR A 236 8.61 -1.66 20.48
N LEU A 237 9.39 -0.76 21.00
CA LEU A 237 10.73 -0.33 20.66
C LEU A 237 11.80 -1.42 20.76
N PHE A 238 12.69 -1.42 19.78
CA PHE A 238 14.08 -1.80 19.99
C PHE A 238 14.77 -0.66 20.79
N ARG A 239 15.28 -0.96 21.97
CA ARG A 239 16.35 -0.18 22.59
C ARG A 239 17.68 -0.77 22.18
N PRO A 240 18.73 0.10 22.00
CA PRO A 240 20.07 -0.35 21.64
C PRO A 240 20.69 -1.20 22.73
#